data_896dee5a68b6545994c17378614bf078
#
_entry.id   896dee5a68b6545994c17378614bf078
#
_cell.length_a   1.000
_cell.length_b   1.000
_cell.length_c   1.000
_cell.angle_alpha   90.00
_cell.angle_beta   90.00
_cell.angle_gamma   90.00
#
_symmetry.space_group_name_H-M   'P 1'
#
loop_
_entity.id
_entity.type
_entity.pdbx_description
1 polymer ?
#
loop_
_entity_poly.entity_id
_entity_poly.type
_entity_poly.pdbx_seq_one_letter_code
_entity_poly.pdbx_strand_id
1 'polypeptide(L)'
;MSAERPLRTKLRTAQGRSTSSQRWLTRQLNDPFVRLARQQGWRARSVFKLQELDERFGLLRRGARVLDLGAAPGSWTQYAVKRGCRVVAVDLEPIEPVAGAVLLQGDFLDPAIQQELKERLGGPAEIMLSDMAAHATGRRLVDRLRAEGLGESVLEFAAEVLAPGGDCLLKLIKGGEAALLPRAN
;
A
#
# COMPACT_ATOMS: atom_id res chain seq x y z
N MET A 1 -26.78 2.25 29.16
CA MET A 1 -25.76 3.10 28.50
C MET A 1 -26.19 3.27 27.06
N SER A 2 -26.67 4.46 26.68
CA SER A 2 -27.20 4.75 25.34
C SER A 2 -26.03 4.90 24.38
N ALA A 3 -25.91 4.01 23.38
CA ALA A 3 -24.91 4.13 22.33
C ALA A 3 -25.28 5.34 21.45
N GLU A 4 -24.51 6.42 21.57
CA GLU A 4 -24.62 7.57 20.67
C GLU A 4 -24.44 7.10 19.23
N ARG A 5 -25.48 7.29 18.42
CA ARG A 5 -25.40 7.07 16.97
C ARG A 5 -24.36 8.03 16.39
N PRO A 6 -23.31 7.54 15.73
CA PRO A 6 -22.30 8.42 15.14
C PRO A 6 -22.98 9.34 14.11
N LEU A 7 -22.80 10.65 14.28
CA LEU A 7 -23.29 11.67 13.37
C LEU A 7 -22.77 11.41 11.96
N ARG A 8 -23.69 11.16 11.02
CA ARG A 8 -23.35 10.90 9.61
C ARG A 8 -22.91 12.20 8.95
N THR A 9 -21.64 12.27 8.56
CA THR A 9 -21.07 13.43 7.87
C THR A 9 -21.62 13.50 6.45
N LYS A 10 -22.22 14.65 6.08
CA LYS A 10 -22.71 14.94 4.73
C LYS A 10 -21.61 15.59 3.89
N LEU A 11 -21.59 15.29 2.59
CA LEU A 11 -20.72 16.00 1.63
C LEU A 11 -21.08 17.47 1.59
N ARG A 12 -20.11 18.37 1.80
CA ARG A 12 -20.30 19.83 1.72
C ARG A 12 -20.48 20.33 0.29
N THR A 13 -19.90 19.65 -0.70
CA THR A 13 -19.96 20.00 -2.14
C THR A 13 -20.23 18.74 -2.96
N ALA A 14 -21.48 18.60 -3.42
CA ALA A 14 -21.90 17.55 -4.34
C ALA A 14 -21.90 18.04 -5.80
N GLN A 15 -21.88 19.34 -6.02
CA GLN A 15 -22.03 19.99 -7.33
C GLN A 15 -20.82 19.67 -8.23
N GLY A 16 -21.07 19.23 -9.47
CA GLY A 16 -20.04 18.89 -10.46
C GLY A 16 -19.42 17.49 -10.33
N ARG A 17 -19.88 16.64 -9.38
CA ARG A 17 -19.34 15.29 -9.19
C ARG A 17 -20.33 14.22 -9.64
N SER A 18 -19.82 13.14 -10.25
CA SER A 18 -20.65 11.99 -10.60
C SER A 18 -21.29 11.35 -9.35
N THR A 19 -22.43 10.69 -9.52
CA THR A 19 -23.13 9.97 -8.43
C THR A 19 -22.26 8.88 -7.79
N SER A 20 -21.40 8.23 -8.58
CA SER A 20 -20.44 7.24 -8.08
C SER A 20 -19.37 7.87 -7.18
N SER A 21 -18.81 9.00 -7.59
CA SER A 21 -17.85 9.78 -6.78
C SER A 21 -18.47 10.27 -5.48
N GLN A 22 -19.72 10.76 -5.52
CA GLN A 22 -20.44 11.20 -4.32
C GLN A 22 -20.68 10.04 -3.34
N ARG A 23 -21.07 8.87 -3.83
CA ARG A 23 -21.26 7.66 -3.01
C ARG A 23 -19.95 7.17 -2.41
N TRP A 24 -18.86 7.22 -3.16
CA TRP A 24 -17.52 6.86 -2.68
C TRP A 24 -17.05 7.80 -1.56
N LEU A 25 -17.11 9.12 -1.79
CA LEU A 25 -16.75 10.13 -0.79
C LEU A 25 -17.61 10.02 0.48
N THR A 26 -18.92 9.79 0.34
CA THR A 26 -19.81 9.63 1.49
C THR A 26 -19.43 8.39 2.32
N ARG A 27 -19.05 7.28 1.66
CA ARG A 27 -18.53 6.09 2.35
C ARG A 27 -17.22 6.40 3.08
N GLN A 28 -16.26 7.04 2.41
CA GLN A 28 -14.97 7.42 3.01
C GLN A 28 -15.14 8.31 4.25
N LEU A 29 -15.98 9.35 4.16
CA LEU A 29 -16.22 10.27 5.28
C LEU A 29 -16.88 9.60 6.49
N ASN A 30 -17.65 8.53 6.27
CA ASN A 30 -18.38 7.82 7.32
C ASN A 30 -17.73 6.49 7.72
N ASP A 31 -16.58 6.16 7.15
CA ASP A 31 -15.83 4.96 7.50
C ASP A 31 -15.20 5.13 8.90
N PRO A 32 -15.53 4.26 9.87
CA PRO A 32 -14.98 4.33 11.21
C PRO A 32 -13.45 4.18 11.22
N PHE A 33 -12.88 3.39 10.32
CA PHE A 33 -11.43 3.22 10.21
C PHE A 33 -10.72 4.46 9.68
N VAL A 34 -11.35 5.25 8.82
CA VAL A 34 -10.80 6.54 8.39
C VAL A 34 -10.72 7.52 9.57
N ARG A 35 -11.76 7.55 10.40
CA ARG A 35 -11.74 8.39 11.62
C ARG A 35 -10.70 7.92 12.62
N LEU A 36 -10.64 6.61 12.86
CA LEU A 36 -9.67 6.02 13.76
C LEU A 36 -8.23 6.27 13.29
N ALA A 37 -7.94 6.12 11.99
CA ALA A 37 -6.63 6.42 11.43
C ALA A 37 -6.22 7.87 11.72
N ARG A 38 -7.11 8.83 11.46
CA ARG A 38 -6.86 10.25 11.76
C ARG A 38 -6.62 10.51 13.26
N GLN A 39 -7.41 9.89 14.14
CA GLN A 39 -7.24 10.02 15.59
C GLN A 39 -5.89 9.49 16.06
N GLN A 40 -5.37 8.45 15.41
CA GLN A 40 -4.08 7.85 15.71
C GLN A 40 -2.91 8.46 14.95
N GLY A 41 -3.14 9.51 14.13
CA GLY A 41 -2.10 10.19 13.35
C GLY A 41 -1.64 9.42 12.10
N TRP A 42 -2.40 8.42 11.65
CA TRP A 42 -2.12 7.70 10.41
C TRP A 42 -2.68 8.43 9.18
N ARG A 43 -1.97 8.38 8.08
CA ARG A 43 -2.35 9.03 6.82
C ARG A 43 -3.54 8.37 6.12
N ALA A 44 -3.65 7.05 6.26
CA ALA A 44 -4.74 6.28 5.66
C ALA A 44 -5.15 5.09 6.52
N ARG A 45 -6.39 4.67 6.35
CA ARG A 45 -6.96 3.50 7.05
C ARG A 45 -6.33 2.16 6.65
N SER A 46 -5.63 2.12 5.50
CA SER A 46 -4.93 0.92 5.03
C SER A 46 -3.88 0.42 6.03
N VAL A 47 -3.39 1.29 6.91
CA VAL A 47 -2.47 0.93 7.98
C VAL A 47 -2.98 -0.23 8.85
N PHE A 48 -4.28 -0.26 9.16
CA PHE A 48 -4.85 -1.31 10.01
C PHE A 48 -4.74 -2.70 9.40
N LYS A 49 -4.73 -2.78 8.06
CA LYS A 49 -4.51 -4.05 7.38
C LYS A 49 -3.07 -4.54 7.57
N LEU A 50 -2.10 -3.65 7.44
CA LEU A 50 -0.70 -4.01 7.69
C LEU A 50 -0.47 -4.35 9.16
N GLN A 51 -1.10 -3.62 10.10
CA GLN A 51 -1.02 -3.93 11.53
C GLN A 51 -1.54 -5.34 11.83
N GLU A 52 -2.73 -5.68 11.33
CA GLU A 52 -3.34 -7.01 11.52
C GLU A 52 -2.43 -8.13 10.98
N LEU A 53 -1.85 -7.91 9.79
CA LEU A 53 -0.95 -8.89 9.18
C LEU A 53 0.39 -8.99 9.92
N ASP A 54 0.94 -7.85 10.36
CA ASP A 54 2.18 -7.83 11.14
C ASP A 54 1.99 -8.51 12.52
N GLU A 55 0.88 -8.24 13.22
CA GLU A 55 0.54 -8.92 14.47
C GLU A 55 0.39 -10.43 14.31
N ARG A 56 -0.19 -10.86 13.18
CA ARG A 56 -0.43 -12.28 12.91
C ARG A 56 0.81 -13.04 12.48
N PHE A 57 1.66 -12.42 11.66
CA PHE A 57 2.78 -13.10 10.98
C PHE A 57 4.16 -12.64 11.46
N GLY A 58 4.25 -11.56 12.24
CA GLY A 58 5.53 -11.02 12.72
C GLY A 58 6.41 -10.48 11.60
N LEU A 59 5.79 -9.84 10.60
CA LEU A 59 6.47 -9.41 9.37
C LEU A 59 7.55 -8.38 9.63
N LEU A 60 7.22 -7.30 10.39
CA LEU A 60 8.07 -6.14 10.54
C LEU A 60 8.99 -6.28 11.77
N ARG A 61 10.23 -6.60 11.53
CA ARG A 61 11.26 -6.76 12.56
C ARG A 61 12.14 -5.51 12.63
N ARG A 62 12.50 -5.10 13.83
CA ARG A 62 13.36 -3.93 14.04
C ARG A 62 14.69 -4.07 13.28
N GLY A 63 15.05 -3.04 12.53
CA GLY A 63 16.26 -2.99 11.72
C GLY A 63 16.12 -3.62 10.34
N ALA A 64 15.02 -4.33 10.05
CA ALA A 64 14.78 -4.93 8.74
C ALA A 64 14.69 -3.87 7.64
N ARG A 65 15.25 -4.19 6.47
CA ARG A 65 15.11 -3.38 5.25
C ARG A 65 13.80 -3.70 4.58
N VAL A 66 12.99 -2.68 4.40
CA VAL A 66 11.63 -2.77 3.85
C VAL A 66 11.54 -1.94 2.58
N LEU A 67 11.04 -2.55 1.51
CA LEU A 67 10.55 -1.84 0.34
C LEU A 67 9.03 -1.67 0.44
N ASP A 68 8.51 -0.44 0.22
CA ASP A 68 7.08 -0.13 0.20
C ASP A 68 6.71 0.41 -1.19
N LEU A 69 6.08 -0.42 -2.01
CA LEU A 69 5.69 -0.14 -3.39
C LEU A 69 4.23 0.30 -3.46
N GLY A 70 3.96 1.47 -4.07
CA GLY A 70 2.63 2.09 -4.04
C GLY A 70 2.32 2.69 -2.68
N ALA A 71 3.29 3.40 -2.12
CA ALA A 71 3.28 3.79 -0.72
C ALA A 71 2.34 4.96 -0.41
N ALA A 72 1.95 5.80 -1.39
CA ALA A 72 1.10 6.96 -1.14
C ALA A 72 -0.24 6.59 -0.46
N PRO A 73 -0.66 7.34 0.52
CA PRO A 73 -0.09 8.55 1.11
C PRO A 73 1.01 8.33 2.18
N GLY A 74 1.52 7.11 2.36
CA GLY A 74 2.62 6.78 3.27
C GLY A 74 2.21 6.16 4.61
N SER A 75 1.03 5.57 4.72
CA SER A 75 0.56 5.00 5.99
C SER A 75 1.27 3.69 6.34
N TRP A 76 1.60 2.85 5.36
CA TRP A 76 2.39 1.64 5.57
C TRP A 76 3.83 1.98 5.89
N THR A 77 4.41 2.94 5.16
CA THR A 77 5.72 3.52 5.46
C THR A 77 5.82 4.04 6.89
N GLN A 78 4.82 4.84 7.35
CA GLN A 78 4.76 5.32 8.73
C GLN A 78 4.79 4.17 9.75
N TYR A 79 4.00 3.13 9.51
CA TYR A 79 3.92 1.98 10.42
C TYR A 79 5.22 1.19 10.45
N ALA A 80 5.82 0.89 9.29
CA ALA A 80 7.09 0.16 9.20
C ALA A 80 8.23 0.93 9.89
N VAL A 81 8.32 2.26 9.71
CA VAL A 81 9.28 3.10 10.44
C VAL A 81 9.02 3.05 11.95
N LYS A 82 7.76 3.13 12.39
CA LYS A 82 7.41 3.01 13.83
C LYS A 82 7.78 1.66 14.42
N ARG A 83 7.78 0.60 13.62
CA ARG A 83 8.29 -0.74 13.99
C ARG A 83 9.83 -0.79 14.06
N GLY A 84 10.51 0.28 13.65
CA GLY A 84 11.96 0.40 13.65
C GLY A 84 12.64 -0.19 12.43
N CYS A 85 11.91 -0.36 11.32
CA CYS A 85 12.45 -0.79 10.05
C CYS A 85 13.18 0.36 9.33
N ARG A 86 14.09 0.01 8.41
CA ARG A 86 14.69 0.90 7.43
C ARG A 86 13.84 0.83 6.16
N VAL A 87 13.16 1.92 5.82
CA VAL A 87 12.16 1.90 4.76
C VAL A 87 12.61 2.72 3.56
N VAL A 88 12.54 2.11 2.38
CA VAL A 88 12.59 2.80 1.09
C VAL A 88 11.22 2.62 0.44
N ALA A 89 10.59 3.70 0.05
CA ALA A 89 9.24 3.70 -0.47
C ALA A 89 9.15 4.43 -1.80
N VAL A 90 8.26 3.98 -2.69
CA VAL A 90 8.03 4.59 -4.00
C VAL A 90 6.54 4.67 -4.32
N ASP A 91 6.14 5.75 -4.98
CA ASP A 91 4.82 5.92 -5.57
C ASP A 91 4.87 6.88 -6.77
N LEU A 92 3.92 6.78 -7.68
CA LEU A 92 3.68 7.75 -8.74
C LEU A 92 3.30 9.12 -8.18
N GLU A 93 2.48 9.10 -7.12
CA GLU A 93 2.04 10.30 -6.41
C GLU A 93 3.09 10.75 -5.38
N PRO A 94 3.21 12.04 -5.14
CA PRO A 94 4.13 12.54 -4.12
C PRO A 94 3.71 12.06 -2.72
N ILE A 95 4.69 11.62 -1.94
CA ILE A 95 4.49 11.20 -0.56
C ILE A 95 5.03 12.30 0.36
N GLU A 96 4.21 12.80 1.27
CA GLU A 96 4.66 13.71 2.32
C GLU A 96 5.81 13.07 3.12
N PRO A 97 6.83 13.83 3.56
CA PRO A 97 7.97 13.29 4.27
C PRO A 97 7.59 12.42 5.47
N VAL A 98 8.18 11.23 5.56
CA VAL A 98 8.12 10.34 6.73
C VAL A 98 9.51 10.28 7.34
N ALA A 99 9.68 10.82 8.53
CA ALA A 99 10.96 10.83 9.21
C ALA A 99 11.47 9.38 9.41
N GLY A 100 12.68 9.09 8.95
CA GLY A 100 13.28 7.76 9.03
C GLY A 100 13.01 6.86 7.81
N ALA A 101 12.33 7.36 6.79
CA ALA A 101 12.17 6.67 5.50
C ALA A 101 12.84 7.44 4.36
N VAL A 102 13.27 6.73 3.33
CA VAL A 102 13.66 7.27 2.02
C VAL A 102 12.47 7.15 1.10
N LEU A 103 12.07 8.28 0.49
CA LEU A 103 10.88 8.34 -0.37
C LEU A 103 11.32 8.71 -1.79
N LEU A 104 10.87 7.92 -2.77
CA LEU A 104 11.05 8.19 -4.19
C LEU A 104 9.69 8.48 -4.82
N GLN A 105 9.69 9.39 -5.81
CA GLN A 105 8.53 9.58 -6.67
C GLN A 105 8.89 9.09 -8.07
N GLY A 106 8.13 8.12 -8.57
CA GLY A 106 8.36 7.55 -9.89
C GLY A 106 7.49 6.35 -10.18
N ASP A 107 7.56 5.91 -11.43
CA ASP A 107 6.90 4.67 -11.85
C ASP A 107 7.77 3.48 -11.45
N PHE A 108 7.23 2.60 -10.60
CA PHE A 108 7.88 1.35 -10.23
C PHE A 108 8.23 0.47 -11.44
N LEU A 109 7.46 0.56 -12.53
CA LEU A 109 7.73 -0.20 -13.76
C LEU A 109 8.91 0.35 -14.57
N ASP A 110 9.43 1.54 -14.22
CA ASP A 110 10.64 2.08 -14.84
C ASP A 110 11.88 1.39 -14.26
N PRO A 111 12.72 0.73 -15.10
CA PRO A 111 13.96 0.10 -14.66
C PRO A 111 14.93 1.05 -13.92
N ALA A 112 14.92 2.34 -14.25
CA ALA A 112 15.76 3.32 -13.57
C ALA A 112 15.31 3.52 -12.11
N ILE A 113 14.00 3.55 -11.87
CA ILE A 113 13.43 3.64 -10.52
C ILE A 113 13.72 2.35 -9.74
N GLN A 114 13.59 1.18 -10.38
CA GLN A 114 13.94 -0.09 -9.73
C GLN A 114 15.42 -0.13 -9.33
N GLN A 115 16.30 0.37 -10.16
CA GLN A 115 17.72 0.45 -9.84
C GLN A 115 17.97 1.42 -8.68
N GLU A 116 17.36 2.60 -8.69
CA GLU A 116 17.47 3.55 -7.57
C GLU A 116 16.95 2.97 -6.26
N LEU A 117 15.85 2.21 -6.27
CA LEU A 117 15.33 1.50 -5.11
C LEU A 117 16.37 0.56 -4.50
N LYS A 118 17.05 -0.26 -5.34
CA LYS A 118 18.11 -1.18 -4.92
C LYS A 118 19.28 -0.42 -4.27
N GLU A 119 19.70 0.68 -4.88
CA GLU A 119 20.80 1.52 -4.38
C GLU A 119 20.46 2.15 -3.03
N ARG A 120 19.27 2.74 -2.90
CA ARG A 120 18.81 3.37 -1.65
C ARG A 120 18.61 2.37 -0.52
N LEU A 121 18.20 1.15 -0.85
CA LEU A 121 18.02 0.07 0.12
C LEU A 121 19.36 -0.40 0.72
N GLY A 122 20.44 -0.35 -0.05
CA GLY A 122 21.79 -0.65 0.40
C GLY A 122 22.03 -2.13 0.76
N GLY A 123 21.28 -3.03 0.12
CA GLY A 123 21.35 -4.47 0.31
C GLY A 123 20.01 -5.16 0.09
N PRO A 124 19.93 -6.50 0.20
CA PRO A 124 18.67 -7.21 -0.03
C PRO A 124 17.59 -6.82 0.99
N ALA A 125 16.34 -6.73 0.52
CA ALA A 125 15.19 -6.48 1.38
C ALA A 125 14.87 -7.71 2.22
N GLU A 126 14.55 -7.53 3.48
CA GLU A 126 13.94 -8.60 4.29
C GLU A 126 12.43 -8.65 4.08
N ILE A 127 11.83 -7.53 3.69
CA ILE A 127 10.38 -7.43 3.49
C ILE A 127 10.08 -6.53 2.30
N MET A 128 9.20 -6.97 1.43
CA MET A 128 8.61 -6.15 0.40
C MET A 128 7.09 -6.04 0.61
N LEU A 129 6.61 -4.81 0.66
CA LEU A 129 5.20 -4.47 0.80
C LEU A 129 4.71 -3.88 -0.53
N SER A 130 3.51 -4.24 -0.97
CA SER A 130 2.87 -3.63 -2.13
C SER A 130 1.37 -3.49 -1.94
N ASP A 131 0.90 -2.23 -1.79
CA ASP A 131 -0.52 -1.85 -1.82
C ASP A 131 -0.90 -1.22 -3.18
N MET A 132 -0.06 -1.41 -4.19
CA MET A 132 -0.30 -0.90 -5.55
C MET A 132 -1.63 -1.41 -6.11
N ALA A 133 -2.28 -0.57 -6.89
CA ALA A 133 -3.47 -0.92 -7.65
C ALA A 133 -3.37 -0.33 -9.06
N ALA A 134 -3.58 -1.16 -10.08
CA ALA A 134 -3.71 -0.67 -11.44
C ALA A 134 -4.90 0.28 -11.56
N HIS A 135 -4.73 1.34 -12.37
CA HIS A 135 -5.83 2.27 -12.64
C HIS A 135 -7.03 1.54 -13.27
N ALA A 136 -8.20 1.68 -12.62
CA ALA A 136 -9.43 1.06 -13.09
C ALA A 136 -9.97 1.80 -14.33
N THR A 137 -10.21 1.04 -15.41
CA THR A 137 -10.84 1.54 -16.64
C THR A 137 -12.36 1.40 -16.62
N GLY A 138 -12.90 0.65 -15.65
CA GLY A 138 -14.29 0.23 -15.55
C GLY A 138 -14.64 -1.00 -16.40
N ARG A 139 -13.68 -1.56 -17.13
CA ARG A 139 -13.82 -2.79 -17.90
C ARG A 139 -13.18 -3.94 -17.12
N ARG A 140 -13.99 -4.79 -16.50
CA ARG A 140 -13.55 -5.84 -15.57
C ARG A 140 -12.39 -6.70 -16.08
N LEU A 141 -12.43 -7.13 -17.34
CA LEU A 141 -11.39 -7.96 -17.93
C LEU A 141 -10.05 -7.20 -18.04
N VAL A 142 -10.10 -5.95 -18.55
CA VAL A 142 -8.91 -5.11 -18.70
C VAL A 142 -8.31 -4.77 -17.34
N ASP A 143 -9.17 -4.43 -16.37
CA ASP A 143 -8.73 -4.08 -15.02
C ASP A 143 -8.08 -5.27 -14.32
N ARG A 144 -8.63 -6.48 -14.54
CA ARG A 144 -8.06 -7.73 -14.03
C ARG A 144 -6.68 -8.02 -14.65
N LEU A 145 -6.56 -7.99 -15.99
CA LEU A 145 -5.29 -8.24 -16.68
C LEU A 145 -4.20 -7.25 -16.29
N ARG A 146 -4.55 -5.97 -16.09
CA ARG A 146 -3.60 -4.96 -15.60
C ARG A 146 -3.15 -5.23 -14.17
N ALA A 147 -4.06 -5.66 -13.31
CA ALA A 147 -3.72 -6.00 -11.94
C ALA A 147 -2.85 -7.26 -11.85
N GLU A 148 -3.13 -8.26 -12.70
CA GLU A 148 -2.32 -9.48 -12.80
C GLU A 148 -0.90 -9.12 -13.29
N GLY A 149 -0.75 -8.35 -14.38
CA GLY A 149 0.55 -7.92 -14.89
C GLY A 149 1.35 -7.09 -13.90
N LEU A 150 0.70 -6.18 -13.15
CA LEU A 150 1.36 -5.44 -12.09
C LEU A 150 1.84 -6.37 -10.96
N GLY A 151 1.02 -7.35 -10.57
CA GLY A 151 1.40 -8.35 -9.57
C GLY A 151 2.57 -9.22 -10.03
N GLU A 152 2.62 -9.61 -11.31
CA GLU A 152 3.75 -10.32 -11.91
C GLU A 152 5.04 -9.50 -11.81
N SER A 153 5.00 -8.23 -12.22
CA SER A 153 6.17 -7.34 -12.13
C SER A 153 6.66 -7.17 -10.69
N VAL A 154 5.76 -7.12 -9.71
CA VAL A 154 6.13 -7.08 -8.29
C VAL A 154 6.82 -8.36 -7.86
N LEU A 155 6.32 -9.54 -8.26
CA LEU A 155 6.93 -10.82 -7.90
C LEU A 155 8.29 -11.02 -8.57
N GLU A 156 8.44 -10.61 -9.84
CA GLU A 156 9.71 -10.64 -10.54
C GLU A 156 10.76 -9.78 -9.81
N PHE A 157 10.39 -8.56 -9.46
CA PHE A 157 11.27 -7.67 -8.70
C PHE A 157 11.55 -8.21 -7.29
N ALA A 158 10.58 -8.85 -6.64
CA ALA A 158 10.77 -9.51 -5.35
C ALA A 158 11.84 -10.59 -5.41
N ALA A 159 11.83 -11.42 -6.47
CA ALA A 159 12.84 -12.48 -6.67
C ALA A 159 14.26 -11.91 -6.83
N GLU A 160 14.39 -10.67 -7.33
CA GLU A 160 15.70 -10.03 -7.48
C GLU A 160 16.20 -9.38 -6.19
N VAL A 161 15.30 -8.81 -5.36
CA VAL A 161 15.70 -7.91 -4.27
C VAL A 161 15.54 -8.51 -2.89
N LEU A 162 14.71 -9.55 -2.72
CA LEU A 162 14.51 -10.16 -1.40
C LEU A 162 15.73 -10.96 -0.95
N ALA A 163 16.04 -10.85 0.32
CA ALA A 163 16.97 -11.75 0.98
C ALA A 163 16.40 -13.19 0.98
N PRO A 164 17.24 -14.22 1.01
CA PRO A 164 16.77 -15.57 1.26
C PRO A 164 15.94 -15.65 2.55
N GLY A 165 14.72 -16.16 2.45
CA GLY A 165 13.75 -16.19 3.56
C GLY A 165 13.09 -14.84 3.86
N GLY A 166 13.20 -13.88 2.96
CA GLY A 166 12.47 -12.61 3.05
C GLY A 166 10.98 -12.77 2.71
N ASP A 167 10.17 -11.84 3.17
CA ASP A 167 8.71 -11.86 3.05
C ASP A 167 8.22 -10.87 1.98
N CYS A 168 7.23 -11.27 1.19
CA CYS A 168 6.52 -10.40 0.25
C CYS A 168 5.04 -10.31 0.62
N LEU A 169 4.56 -9.09 0.92
CA LEU A 169 3.16 -8.80 1.13
C LEU A 169 2.61 -8.03 -0.08
N LEU A 170 1.79 -8.70 -0.87
CA LEU A 170 1.20 -8.15 -2.09
C LEU A 170 -0.32 -8.09 -1.98
N LYS A 171 -0.91 -6.91 -2.25
CA LYS A 171 -2.35 -6.77 -2.42
C LYS A 171 -2.77 -7.24 -3.81
N LEU A 172 -3.71 -8.18 -3.87
CA LEU A 172 -4.31 -8.67 -5.10
C LEU A 172 -5.79 -8.29 -5.20
N ILE A 173 -6.26 -8.16 -6.43
CA ILE A 173 -7.70 -8.10 -6.70
C ILE A 173 -8.24 -9.53 -6.63
N LYS A 174 -9.38 -9.71 -5.95
CA LYS A 174 -10.03 -11.02 -5.81
C LYS A 174 -10.22 -11.69 -7.18
N GLY A 175 -9.70 -12.92 -7.31
CA GLY A 175 -9.70 -13.72 -8.53
C GLY A 175 -8.40 -13.65 -9.34
N GLY A 176 -7.44 -12.77 -8.99
CA GLY A 176 -6.09 -12.71 -9.59
C GLY A 176 -5.07 -13.62 -8.89
N GLU A 177 -5.40 -14.13 -7.70
CA GLU A 177 -4.52 -14.95 -6.88
C GLU A 177 -4.11 -16.25 -7.56
N ALA A 178 -5.05 -16.88 -8.29
CA ALA A 178 -4.78 -18.18 -8.94
C ALA A 178 -3.67 -18.12 -10.01
N ALA A 179 -3.47 -16.97 -10.65
CA ALA A 179 -2.42 -16.77 -11.64
C ALA A 179 -1.05 -16.50 -11.02
N LEU A 180 -1.01 -15.90 -9.83
CA LEU A 180 0.21 -15.38 -9.21
C LEU A 180 0.79 -16.32 -8.12
N LEU A 181 -0.06 -17.04 -7.39
CA LEU A 181 0.39 -17.96 -6.32
C LEU A 181 1.41 -19.01 -6.77
N PRO A 182 1.32 -19.64 -7.97
CA PRO A 182 2.33 -20.59 -8.41
C PRO A 182 3.72 -19.97 -8.67
N ARG A 183 3.79 -18.64 -8.84
CA ARG A 183 5.05 -17.91 -9.08
C ARG A 183 5.67 -17.36 -7.79
N ALA A 184 4.93 -17.38 -6.70
CA ALA A 184 5.37 -16.87 -5.39
C ALA A 184 6.11 -17.94 -4.55
N ASN A 185 6.22 -19.18 -5.08
CA ASN A 185 6.93 -20.31 -4.46
C ASN A 185 8.27 -20.53 -5.21
#